data_6528a1c1d72941cffa952ac01b93c747
#
_entry.id   6528a1c1d72941cffa952ac01b93c747
#
_cell.length_a   1.000
_cell.length_b   1.000
_cell.length_c   1.000
_cell.angle_alpha   90.00
_cell.angle_beta   90.00
_cell.angle_gamma   90.00
#
_symmetry.space_group_name_H-M   'P 1'
#
loop_
_entity.id
_entity.type
_entity.pdbx_description
1 polymer ?
#
loop_
_entity_poly.entity_id
_entity_poly.type
_entity_poly.pdbx_seq_one_letter_code
_entity_poly.pdbx_strand_id
1 'polypeptide(L)'
;MSRRTMSWVVLMYALTTQAKADEPNFQFSRAVQSPLIADDELFAIELDADIYSVTQEGLHDLRLLNSEGDPVPYLLRRVRTKRLQYHRSTWTPRAPSLRPLEDGSLEMTVELSPKDQHPNGLTIVTPLRDFERRVSIGTSAEGQTWDTIVEDALIVDYSRYMDVRQVEISFPETGRRHFRITVDNVTVRQEQELLELTRKLRGDEETERVERFSVERIPFRIDRLEFWRETEYERPDEDVVRTYAPDKFAVENDPEQQQTRILVEMGREPLTAFIVDVADRNFSRQASVEVEESNGVRTSWRTIGEATLSRIDFQSLHREQPRIRFPQSRQATYRIVIENRDSPPLEVTGMSAEGVVDELVFLATPDQQYTLLYGSETAELALYDTAPIKELLTSGFEPTRIELNNQQPLADGVRPSPFRWSDVINNPVVLTIVIGILTIALGYSLYQTARQIDNEPTDHSPPS
;
A
#
# COMPACT_ATOMS: atom_id res chain seq x y z
N MET A 1 -77.94 52.90 -1.01
CA MET A 1 -76.85 53.46 -0.13
C MET A 1 -76.01 52.34 0.37
N SER A 2 -74.76 52.44 0.00
CA SER A 2 -73.53 52.24 0.80
C SER A 2 -72.96 50.90 0.86
N ARG A 3 -71.87 50.77 0.23
CA ARG A 3 -70.45 50.52 0.57
C ARG A 3 -70.08 49.05 0.73
N ARG A 4 -69.41 48.52 -0.29
CA ARG A 4 -67.97 48.35 -0.46
C ARG A 4 -67.24 47.76 0.75
N THR A 5 -66.83 46.49 0.67
CA THR A 5 -65.58 46.06 1.21
C THR A 5 -64.87 45.18 0.19
N MET A 6 -63.91 45.80 -0.47
CA MET A 6 -62.95 45.22 -1.36
C MET A 6 -61.81 44.70 -0.48
N SER A 7 -61.79 43.38 -0.23
CA SER A 7 -60.74 42.77 0.59
C SER A 7 -59.50 42.56 -0.29
N TRP A 8 -58.47 43.26 0.03
CA TRP A 8 -57.14 43.21 -0.57
C TRP A 8 -56.51 41.87 -0.18
N VAL A 9 -56.41 40.92 -1.07
CA VAL A 9 -55.45 39.82 -0.95
C VAL A 9 -54.12 40.38 -1.47
N VAL A 10 -53.35 40.90 -0.54
CA VAL A 10 -51.93 41.20 -0.78
C VAL A 10 -51.21 39.88 -0.90
N LEU A 11 -51.00 39.46 -2.14
CA LEU A 11 -50.12 38.32 -2.45
C LEU A 11 -48.68 38.76 -2.14
N MET A 12 -48.23 38.42 -0.94
CA MET A 12 -46.85 38.60 -0.50
C MET A 12 -46.00 37.61 -1.28
N TYR A 13 -45.48 38.01 -2.45
CA TYR A 13 -44.39 37.35 -3.13
C TYR A 13 -43.14 37.49 -2.26
N ALA A 14 -42.96 36.60 -1.32
CA ALA A 14 -41.65 36.38 -0.74
C ALA A 14 -40.80 35.82 -1.86
N LEU A 15 -40.00 36.65 -2.51
CA LEU A 15 -38.85 36.25 -3.26
C LEU A 15 -37.88 35.61 -2.27
N THR A 16 -38.05 34.32 -1.99
CA THR A 16 -36.94 33.49 -1.52
C THR A 16 -36.04 33.38 -2.75
N THR A 17 -35.09 34.27 -2.85
CA THR A 17 -33.84 34.01 -3.56
C THR A 17 -33.20 32.83 -2.81
N GLN A 18 -33.59 31.59 -3.16
CA GLN A 18 -32.73 30.47 -2.95
C GLN A 18 -31.42 30.81 -3.67
N ALA A 19 -30.38 31.09 -2.91
CA ALA A 19 -29.04 31.12 -3.45
C ALA A 19 -28.87 29.76 -4.16
N LYS A 20 -28.83 29.82 -5.50
CA LYS A 20 -28.49 28.67 -6.32
C LYS A 20 -27.11 28.29 -5.82
N ALA A 21 -27.01 27.16 -5.11
CA ALA A 21 -25.71 26.62 -4.77
C ALA A 21 -24.95 26.54 -6.10
N ASP A 22 -23.85 27.28 -6.20
CA ASP A 22 -23.03 27.23 -7.40
C ASP A 22 -22.63 25.76 -7.58
N GLU A 23 -23.05 25.19 -8.72
CA GLU A 23 -22.65 23.83 -9.06
C GLU A 23 -21.12 23.81 -9.11
N PRO A 24 -20.46 22.80 -8.49
CA PRO A 24 -19.02 22.76 -8.39
C PRO A 24 -18.40 22.75 -9.81
N ASN A 25 -17.49 23.69 -10.05
CA ASN A 25 -16.76 23.80 -11.31
C ASN A 25 -15.49 22.96 -11.20
N PHE A 26 -15.42 21.84 -11.92
CA PHE A 26 -14.24 20.97 -11.98
C PHE A 26 -13.30 21.46 -13.08
N GLN A 27 -12.00 21.44 -12.80
CA GLN A 27 -10.97 21.90 -13.73
C GLN A 27 -10.48 20.79 -14.67
N PHE A 28 -10.51 19.55 -14.21
CA PHE A 28 -9.94 18.41 -14.94
C PHE A 28 -10.86 17.21 -14.95
N SER A 29 -10.69 16.40 -16.01
CA SER A 29 -11.31 15.09 -16.15
C SER A 29 -10.31 14.06 -16.64
N ARG A 30 -10.53 12.79 -16.25
CA ARG A 30 -9.77 11.63 -16.75
C ARG A 30 -10.73 10.46 -16.96
N ALA A 31 -10.69 9.88 -18.14
CA ALA A 31 -11.43 8.65 -18.39
C ALA A 31 -10.74 7.48 -17.71
N VAL A 32 -11.53 6.58 -17.15
CA VAL A 32 -11.07 5.36 -16.48
C VAL A 32 -10.85 4.27 -17.53
N GLN A 33 -9.69 3.60 -17.48
CA GLN A 33 -9.40 2.46 -18.36
C GLN A 33 -10.04 1.20 -17.78
N SER A 34 -11.37 1.09 -17.85
CA SER A 34 -12.07 -0.09 -17.38
C SER A 34 -12.04 -1.19 -18.43
N PRO A 35 -11.67 -2.44 -18.08
CA PRO A 35 -11.83 -3.59 -18.96
C PRO A 35 -13.31 -3.89 -19.20
N LEU A 36 -13.61 -4.66 -20.24
CA LEU A 36 -14.95 -5.19 -20.42
C LEU A 36 -15.22 -6.25 -19.35
N ILE A 37 -16.30 -6.08 -18.60
CA ILE A 37 -16.74 -6.98 -17.56
C ILE A 37 -18.12 -7.58 -17.92
N ALA A 38 -18.35 -8.83 -17.52
CA ALA A 38 -19.61 -9.52 -17.75
C ALA A 38 -20.61 -9.34 -16.59
N ASP A 39 -20.09 -9.21 -15.38
CA ASP A 39 -20.83 -9.01 -14.12
C ASP A 39 -20.27 -7.80 -13.38
N ASP A 40 -20.96 -7.37 -12.33
CA ASP A 40 -20.48 -6.29 -11.46
C ASP A 40 -19.12 -6.64 -10.85
N GLU A 41 -18.16 -5.73 -10.91
CA GLU A 41 -16.79 -5.93 -10.43
C GLU A 41 -16.32 -4.75 -9.58
N LEU A 42 -15.50 -5.05 -8.57
CA LEU A 42 -14.93 -4.04 -7.69
C LEU A 42 -13.61 -3.52 -8.29
N PHE A 43 -13.58 -2.23 -8.62
CA PHE A 43 -12.38 -1.58 -9.17
C PHE A 43 -11.75 -0.62 -8.18
N ALA A 44 -10.42 -0.46 -8.29
CA ALA A 44 -9.65 0.52 -7.55
C ALA A 44 -8.79 1.37 -8.48
N ILE A 45 -8.81 2.68 -8.27
CA ILE A 45 -8.00 3.68 -8.97
C ILE A 45 -7.05 4.29 -7.97
N GLU A 46 -5.74 4.10 -8.14
CA GLU A 46 -4.74 4.81 -7.34
C GLU A 46 -4.69 6.29 -7.74
N LEU A 47 -4.64 7.18 -6.74
CA LEU A 47 -4.49 8.61 -6.98
C LEU A 47 -3.01 8.93 -7.23
N ASP A 48 -2.75 9.69 -8.26
CA ASP A 48 -1.40 10.10 -8.66
C ASP A 48 -1.10 11.57 -8.32
N ALA A 49 0.12 12.01 -8.62
CA ALA A 49 0.59 13.36 -8.33
C ALA A 49 -0.25 14.43 -9.05
N ASP A 50 -0.72 14.17 -10.29
CA ASP A 50 -1.55 15.12 -11.03
C ASP A 50 -2.85 15.43 -10.30
N ILE A 51 -3.49 14.38 -9.74
CA ILE A 51 -4.71 14.53 -8.95
C ILE A 51 -4.42 15.27 -7.64
N TYR A 52 -3.34 14.87 -6.91
CA TYR A 52 -3.02 15.51 -5.66
C TYR A 52 -2.73 17.00 -5.79
N SER A 53 -2.06 17.41 -6.88
CA SER A 53 -1.60 18.78 -7.10
C SER A 53 -2.74 19.81 -7.15
N VAL A 54 -3.92 19.41 -7.64
CA VAL A 54 -5.05 20.31 -7.90
C VAL A 54 -6.26 20.07 -7.01
N THR A 55 -6.27 18.95 -6.25
CA THR A 55 -7.39 18.63 -5.37
C THR A 55 -7.30 19.31 -4.01
N GLN A 56 -8.45 19.50 -3.36
CA GLN A 56 -8.54 19.99 -1.98
C GLN A 56 -7.81 19.05 -1.01
N GLU A 57 -7.40 19.55 0.16
CA GLU A 57 -6.67 18.78 1.18
C GLU A 57 -7.39 17.48 1.58
N GLY A 58 -8.71 17.52 1.70
CA GLY A 58 -9.57 16.37 2.05
C GLY A 58 -10.04 15.54 0.87
N LEU A 59 -9.61 15.82 -0.37
CA LEU A 59 -10.08 15.14 -1.59
C LEU A 59 -11.61 15.22 -1.77
N HIS A 60 -12.25 16.26 -1.24
CA HIS A 60 -13.70 16.44 -1.27
C HIS A 60 -14.22 16.76 -2.69
N ASP A 61 -13.34 17.19 -3.56
CA ASP A 61 -13.60 17.60 -4.93
C ASP A 61 -13.35 16.49 -5.97
N LEU A 62 -13.38 15.24 -5.56
CA LEU A 62 -13.42 14.10 -6.47
C LEU A 62 -14.88 13.75 -6.81
N ARG A 63 -15.16 13.44 -8.08
CA ARG A 63 -16.44 12.91 -8.56
C ARG A 63 -16.21 11.85 -9.62
N LEU A 64 -16.76 10.68 -9.40
CA LEU A 64 -16.77 9.61 -10.40
C LEU A 64 -18.14 9.61 -11.09
N LEU A 65 -18.16 9.69 -12.41
CA LEU A 65 -19.39 9.67 -13.22
C LEU A 65 -19.39 8.45 -14.14
N ASN A 66 -20.58 7.91 -14.39
CA ASN A 66 -20.80 6.89 -15.42
C ASN A 66 -20.97 7.53 -16.82
N SER A 67 -21.21 6.71 -17.84
CA SER A 67 -21.42 7.16 -19.22
C SER A 67 -22.69 8.04 -19.42
N GLU A 68 -23.65 7.97 -18.49
CA GLU A 68 -24.87 8.77 -18.48
C GLU A 68 -24.67 10.12 -17.77
N GLY A 69 -23.51 10.33 -17.13
CA GLY A 69 -23.18 11.50 -16.33
C GLY A 69 -23.69 11.43 -14.89
N ASP A 70 -24.20 10.28 -14.47
CA ASP A 70 -24.65 10.07 -13.09
C ASP A 70 -23.48 9.82 -12.14
N PRO A 71 -23.53 10.35 -10.91
CA PRO A 71 -22.49 10.12 -9.93
C PRO A 71 -22.47 8.66 -9.44
N VAL A 72 -21.28 8.07 -9.45
CA VAL A 72 -21.02 6.71 -9.00
C VAL A 72 -20.47 6.76 -7.56
N PRO A 73 -21.08 6.05 -6.61
CA PRO A 73 -20.55 5.94 -5.25
C PRO A 73 -19.16 5.33 -5.24
N TYR A 74 -18.27 5.90 -4.43
CA TYR A 74 -16.92 5.38 -4.22
C TYR A 74 -16.47 5.52 -2.78
N LEU A 75 -15.50 4.70 -2.39
CA LEU A 75 -14.84 4.74 -1.09
C LEU A 75 -13.37 5.16 -1.30
N LEU A 76 -12.95 6.23 -0.63
CA LEU A 76 -11.53 6.58 -0.52
C LEU A 76 -10.91 5.80 0.62
N ARG A 77 -9.80 5.12 0.34
CA ARG A 77 -9.00 4.41 1.34
C ARG A 77 -7.51 4.48 0.98
N ARG A 78 -6.65 4.15 1.93
CA ARG A 78 -5.23 3.96 1.66
C ARG A 78 -4.96 2.65 0.97
N VAL A 79 -4.04 2.67 0.03
CA VAL A 79 -3.51 1.44 -0.56
C VAL A 79 -2.71 0.71 0.49
N ARG A 80 -3.08 -0.54 0.73
CA ARG A 80 -2.39 -1.42 1.68
C ARG A 80 -1.86 -2.64 0.96
N THR A 81 -0.74 -3.13 1.45
CA THR A 81 -0.17 -4.38 0.95
C THR A 81 -0.12 -5.40 2.07
N LYS A 82 -0.58 -6.59 1.77
CA LYS A 82 -0.39 -7.75 2.65
C LYS A 82 1.06 -8.18 2.52
N ARG A 83 1.81 -8.15 3.59
CA ARG A 83 3.15 -8.75 3.64
C ARG A 83 3.05 -10.10 4.32
N LEU A 84 3.40 -11.13 3.58
CA LEU A 84 3.66 -12.43 4.16
C LEU A 84 4.95 -12.33 4.96
N GLN A 85 4.87 -12.65 6.23
CA GLN A 85 6.02 -12.68 7.11
C GLN A 85 6.21 -14.13 7.57
N TYR A 86 7.47 -14.58 7.54
CA TYR A 86 7.80 -15.91 8.01
C TYR A 86 8.28 -15.82 9.44
N HIS A 87 7.66 -16.56 10.32
CA HIS A 87 8.12 -16.75 11.70
C HIS A 87 8.77 -18.11 11.81
N ARG A 88 10.06 -18.13 12.16
CA ARG A 88 10.81 -19.36 12.35
C ARG A 88 11.08 -19.57 13.85
N SER A 89 10.55 -20.64 14.38
CA SER A 89 10.89 -21.15 15.71
C SER A 89 11.92 -22.26 15.56
N THR A 90 13.01 -22.22 16.32
CA THR A 90 14.09 -23.20 16.29
C THR A 90 14.25 -23.89 17.62
N TRP A 91 14.59 -25.18 17.62
CA TRP A 91 14.92 -25.94 18.81
C TRP A 91 15.94 -27.04 18.52
N THR A 92 16.74 -27.39 19.55
CA THR A 92 17.70 -28.45 19.46
C THR A 92 17.15 -29.66 20.23
N PRO A 93 17.04 -30.82 19.60
CA PRO A 93 16.59 -32.04 20.27
C PRO A 93 17.61 -32.53 21.31
N ARG A 94 17.21 -33.44 22.14
CA ARG A 94 18.13 -34.15 23.03
C ARG A 94 19.18 -34.89 22.18
N ALA A 95 20.34 -35.20 22.83
CA ALA A 95 21.47 -35.77 22.14
C ALA A 95 21.10 -36.90 21.16
N PRO A 96 21.43 -36.77 19.87
CA PRO A 96 21.14 -37.80 18.88
C PRO A 96 21.95 -39.07 19.14
N SER A 97 21.40 -40.24 18.83
CA SER A 97 22.16 -41.45 18.67
C SER A 97 22.88 -41.40 17.31
N LEU A 98 24.18 -41.65 17.31
CA LEU A 98 25.03 -41.55 16.13
C LEU A 98 25.62 -42.91 15.79
N ARG A 99 25.48 -43.36 14.55
CA ARG A 99 25.97 -44.64 14.08
C ARG A 99 26.66 -44.48 12.72
N PRO A 100 27.96 -44.78 12.60
CA PRO A 100 28.61 -44.92 11.31
C PRO A 100 28.09 -46.17 10.59
N LEU A 101 27.82 -46.05 9.30
CA LEU A 101 27.42 -47.17 8.45
C LEU A 101 28.64 -47.76 7.73
N GLU A 102 28.49 -49.00 7.19
CA GLU A 102 29.57 -49.71 6.51
C GLU A 102 30.05 -49.05 5.22
N ASP A 103 29.16 -48.29 4.54
CA ASP A 103 29.44 -47.50 3.36
C ASP A 103 30.16 -46.17 3.69
N GLY A 104 30.42 -45.90 4.98
CA GLY A 104 31.01 -44.66 5.45
C GLY A 104 30.08 -43.52 5.64
N SER A 105 28.76 -43.65 5.37
CA SER A 105 27.74 -42.68 5.70
C SER A 105 27.47 -42.63 7.20
N LEU A 106 26.89 -41.52 7.64
CA LEU A 106 26.61 -41.25 9.05
C LEU A 106 25.11 -41.21 9.29
N GLU A 107 24.62 -42.17 10.09
CA GLU A 107 23.21 -42.21 10.51
C GLU A 107 23.05 -41.57 11.89
N MET A 108 22.08 -40.67 12.00
CA MET A 108 21.69 -40.05 13.26
C MET A 108 20.21 -40.32 13.51
N THR A 109 19.90 -40.80 14.70
CA THR A 109 18.51 -40.99 15.14
C THR A 109 18.18 -40.02 16.26
N VAL A 110 17.07 -39.33 16.15
CA VAL A 110 16.63 -38.27 17.06
C VAL A 110 15.18 -38.49 17.43
N GLU A 111 14.85 -38.27 18.68
CA GLU A 111 13.48 -38.22 19.17
C GLU A 111 13.15 -36.79 19.65
N LEU A 112 12.11 -36.20 19.08
CA LEU A 112 11.62 -34.90 19.50
C LEU A 112 10.68 -35.00 20.69
N SER A 113 10.77 -34.04 21.60
CA SER A 113 9.91 -33.98 22.78
C SER A 113 8.43 -33.80 22.34
N PRO A 114 7.47 -34.38 23.08
CA PRO A 114 6.05 -34.12 22.86
C PRO A 114 5.67 -32.63 22.96
N LYS A 115 6.51 -31.82 23.61
CA LYS A 115 6.32 -30.38 23.77
C LYS A 115 6.86 -29.57 22.59
N ASP A 116 7.73 -30.17 21.75
CA ASP A 116 8.28 -29.49 20.59
C ASP A 116 7.21 -29.33 19.52
N GLN A 117 7.30 -28.25 18.75
CA GLN A 117 6.41 -28.02 17.62
C GLN A 117 6.63 -29.06 16.51
N HIS A 118 5.71 -29.17 15.59
CA HIS A 118 5.86 -30.01 14.40
C HIS A 118 6.86 -29.32 13.45
N PRO A 119 8.01 -29.94 13.14
CA PRO A 119 9.00 -29.33 12.28
C PRO A 119 8.59 -29.38 10.81
N ASN A 120 9.05 -28.39 10.06
CA ASN A 120 9.05 -28.41 8.60
C ASN A 120 10.45 -28.14 8.01
N GLY A 121 11.49 -28.27 8.86
CA GLY A 121 12.86 -28.20 8.40
C GLY A 121 13.89 -28.52 9.47
N LEU A 122 15.12 -28.68 9.00
CA LEU A 122 16.29 -29.07 9.76
C LEU A 122 17.52 -28.32 9.28
N THR A 123 18.32 -27.80 10.21
CA THR A 123 19.64 -27.24 9.96
C THR A 123 20.70 -28.16 10.54
N ILE A 124 21.68 -28.55 9.71
CA ILE A 124 22.84 -29.32 10.13
C ILE A 124 23.95 -28.35 10.48
N VAL A 125 24.21 -28.18 11.79
CA VAL A 125 25.26 -27.28 12.25
C VAL A 125 26.57 -28.02 12.26
N THR A 126 27.51 -27.59 11.42
CA THR A 126 28.85 -28.14 11.28
C THR A 126 29.89 -27.03 11.29
N PRO A 127 31.06 -27.23 11.95
CA PRO A 127 32.19 -26.30 11.89
C PRO A 127 32.98 -26.42 10.59
N LEU A 128 32.69 -27.45 9.77
CA LEU A 128 33.41 -27.70 8.55
C LEU A 128 33.04 -26.64 7.49
N ARG A 129 33.98 -26.38 6.61
CA ARG A 129 33.87 -25.54 5.43
C ARG A 129 34.31 -26.31 4.20
N ASP A 130 34.00 -25.78 3.03
CA ASP A 130 34.36 -26.35 1.74
C ASP A 130 33.96 -27.83 1.60
N PHE A 131 32.67 -28.09 1.77
CA PHE A 131 32.11 -29.44 1.69
C PHE A 131 30.85 -29.51 0.83
N GLU A 132 30.60 -30.71 0.34
CA GLU A 132 29.35 -31.10 -0.30
C GLU A 132 28.94 -32.47 0.25
N ARG A 133 27.66 -32.59 0.72
CA ARG A 133 27.11 -33.81 1.29
C ARG A 133 25.66 -33.95 0.88
N ARG A 134 25.27 -35.20 0.64
CA ARG A 134 23.86 -35.56 0.45
C ARG A 134 23.27 -36.00 1.77
N VAL A 135 22.03 -35.63 1.99
CA VAL A 135 21.30 -35.90 3.21
C VAL A 135 19.95 -36.49 2.88
N SER A 136 19.62 -37.62 3.51
CA SER A 136 18.28 -38.20 3.46
C SER A 136 17.66 -38.16 4.85
N ILE A 137 16.36 -37.88 4.91
CA ILE A 137 15.61 -37.78 6.16
C ILE A 137 14.44 -38.76 6.13
N GLY A 138 14.41 -39.66 7.08
CA GLY A 138 13.28 -40.54 7.35
C GLY A 138 12.57 -40.15 8.64
N THR A 139 11.27 -40.38 8.71
CA THR A 139 10.45 -40.18 9.89
C THR A 139 9.73 -41.43 10.30
N SER A 140 9.46 -41.58 11.59
CA SER A 140 8.75 -42.73 12.14
C SER A 140 7.81 -42.31 13.27
N ALA A 141 6.69 -43.02 13.41
CA ALA A 141 5.79 -42.86 14.56
C ALA A 141 6.36 -43.53 15.82
N GLU A 142 7.00 -44.70 15.66
CA GLU A 142 7.40 -45.58 16.77
C GLU A 142 8.92 -45.86 16.79
N GLY A 143 9.68 -45.30 15.85
CA GLY A 143 11.13 -45.51 15.73
C GLY A 143 11.54 -46.86 15.12
N GLN A 144 10.60 -47.64 14.56
CA GLN A 144 10.87 -48.96 13.98
C GLN A 144 10.73 -48.98 12.46
N THR A 145 9.59 -48.51 11.95
CA THR A 145 9.32 -48.37 10.50
C THR A 145 9.55 -46.91 10.08
N TRP A 146 10.26 -46.72 8.97
CA TRP A 146 10.71 -45.41 8.56
C TRP A 146 10.14 -45.07 7.18
N ASP A 147 9.53 -43.90 7.07
CA ASP A 147 9.10 -43.31 5.82
C ASP A 147 10.08 -42.19 5.45
N THR A 148 10.65 -42.25 4.26
CA THR A 148 11.55 -41.21 3.77
C THR A 148 10.75 -40.01 3.36
N ILE A 149 11.07 -38.83 3.92
CA ILE A 149 10.42 -37.54 3.59
C ILE A 149 11.34 -36.64 2.77
N VAL A 150 12.65 -36.88 2.80
CA VAL A 150 13.65 -36.16 2.00
C VAL A 150 14.63 -37.21 1.45
N GLU A 151 14.81 -37.19 0.14
CA GLU A 151 15.81 -38.00 -0.55
C GLU A 151 16.88 -37.07 -1.15
N ASP A 152 18.15 -37.40 -0.94
CA ASP A 152 19.29 -36.76 -1.59
C ASP A 152 19.35 -35.22 -1.53
N ALA A 153 18.89 -34.60 -0.44
CA ALA A 153 19.05 -33.16 -0.26
C ALA A 153 20.54 -32.79 -0.17
N LEU A 154 20.94 -31.78 -0.91
CA LEU A 154 22.33 -31.36 -0.96
C LEU A 154 22.59 -30.27 0.09
N ILE A 155 23.57 -30.50 0.99
CA ILE A 155 24.12 -29.48 1.85
C ILE A 155 25.53 -29.14 1.38
N VAL A 156 25.81 -27.82 1.27
CA VAL A 156 27.08 -27.34 0.72
C VAL A 156 27.63 -26.17 1.53
N ASP A 157 28.94 -26.08 1.51
CA ASP A 157 29.68 -24.89 1.90
C ASP A 157 30.80 -24.67 0.87
N TYR A 158 30.67 -23.63 0.08
CA TYR A 158 31.68 -23.23 -0.91
C TYR A 158 32.30 -21.88 -0.54
N SER A 159 32.24 -21.47 0.76
CA SER A 159 32.66 -20.15 1.21
C SER A 159 34.10 -19.79 0.89
N ARG A 160 34.93 -20.76 0.55
CA ARG A 160 36.31 -20.52 0.07
C ARG A 160 36.35 -19.92 -1.35
N TYR A 161 35.37 -20.25 -2.19
CA TYR A 161 35.37 -19.87 -3.61
C TYR A 161 34.28 -18.87 -3.96
N MET A 162 33.17 -18.94 -3.27
CA MET A 162 32.00 -18.07 -3.47
C MET A 162 31.16 -18.02 -2.18
N ASP A 163 30.45 -16.96 -1.95
CA ASP A 163 29.60 -16.80 -0.75
C ASP A 163 28.31 -17.66 -0.85
N VAL A 164 28.51 -18.99 -0.84
CA VAL A 164 27.43 -19.98 -0.90
C VAL A 164 27.60 -20.97 0.23
N ARG A 165 26.66 -20.96 1.18
CA ARG A 165 26.54 -21.96 2.23
C ARG A 165 25.07 -22.32 2.42
N GLN A 166 24.73 -23.58 2.19
CA GLN A 166 23.40 -24.13 2.42
C GLN A 166 23.49 -25.38 3.27
N VAL A 167 23.04 -25.29 4.51
CA VAL A 167 23.02 -26.38 5.50
C VAL A 167 21.61 -26.62 6.05
N GLU A 168 20.62 -25.98 5.45
CA GLU A 168 19.22 -26.09 5.81
C GLU A 168 18.47 -26.97 4.81
N ILE A 169 17.60 -27.82 5.33
CA ILE A 169 16.77 -28.74 4.54
C ILE A 169 15.33 -28.55 4.95
N SER A 170 14.49 -28.15 4.00
CA SER A 170 13.04 -28.01 4.19
C SER A 170 12.34 -29.33 3.85
N PHE A 171 11.26 -29.63 4.55
CA PHE A 171 10.39 -30.79 4.30
C PHE A 171 8.94 -30.47 4.71
N PRO A 172 7.96 -31.25 4.26
CA PRO A 172 6.57 -31.07 4.69
C PRO A 172 6.40 -31.16 6.19
N GLU A 173 5.59 -30.27 6.79
CA GLU A 173 5.31 -30.30 8.22
C GLU A 173 4.85 -31.71 8.64
N THR A 174 5.47 -32.26 9.69
CA THR A 174 5.16 -33.60 10.17
C THR A 174 4.96 -33.65 11.67
N GLY A 175 3.91 -34.34 12.12
CA GLY A 175 3.66 -34.63 13.52
C GLY A 175 4.45 -35.82 14.06
N ARG A 176 5.25 -36.48 13.23
CA ARG A 176 6.09 -37.61 13.67
C ARG A 176 7.23 -37.10 14.55
N ARG A 177 7.63 -37.94 15.52
CA ARG A 177 8.60 -37.52 16.54
C ARG A 177 9.98 -38.17 16.39
N HIS A 178 10.07 -39.29 15.69
CA HIS A 178 11.32 -39.98 15.42
C HIS A 178 11.84 -39.61 14.05
N PHE A 179 13.08 -39.13 14.00
CA PHE A 179 13.77 -38.74 12.78
C PHE A 179 15.04 -39.55 12.63
N ARG A 180 15.31 -40.00 11.42
CA ARG A 180 16.55 -40.64 11.01
C ARG A 180 17.16 -39.81 9.90
N ILE A 181 18.31 -39.23 10.18
CA ILE A 181 19.08 -38.39 9.28
C ILE A 181 20.30 -39.17 8.82
N THR A 182 20.44 -39.44 7.57
CA THR A 182 21.60 -40.10 6.98
C THR A 182 22.37 -39.08 6.14
N VAL A 183 23.63 -38.86 6.50
CA VAL A 183 24.56 -38.00 5.74
C VAL A 183 25.52 -38.91 5.00
N ASP A 184 25.49 -38.83 3.69
CA ASP A 184 26.28 -39.66 2.81
C ASP A 184 27.78 -39.36 2.92
N ASN A 185 28.60 -40.43 2.79
CA ASN A 185 30.03 -40.29 2.65
C ASN A 185 30.37 -39.95 1.19
N VAL A 186 30.22 -38.69 0.84
CA VAL A 186 30.60 -38.27 -0.52
C VAL A 186 32.10 -38.39 -0.70
N THR A 187 32.48 -39.49 -1.31
CA THR A 187 33.85 -39.93 -1.52
C THR A 187 34.57 -39.17 -2.64
N VAL A 188 34.16 -37.98 -2.99
CA VAL A 188 34.82 -37.23 -4.06
C VAL A 188 35.31 -35.89 -3.56
N ARG A 189 36.64 -35.87 -3.25
CA ARG A 189 37.48 -34.66 -3.21
C ARG A 189 37.31 -33.68 -2.06
N GLN A 190 37.25 -34.14 -0.80
CA GLN A 190 37.82 -33.39 0.30
C GLN A 190 39.22 -33.91 0.62
N GLU A 191 39.97 -34.16 -0.41
CA GLU A 191 41.42 -34.43 -0.29
C GLU A 191 42.08 -33.07 -0.27
N GLN A 192 42.54 -32.63 0.90
CA GLN A 192 43.54 -31.58 0.94
C GLN A 192 44.79 -32.17 0.32
N GLU A 193 45.07 -31.82 -0.93
CA GLU A 193 46.37 -32.08 -1.54
C GLU A 193 47.41 -31.23 -0.82
N LEU A 194 48.03 -31.78 0.18
CA LEU A 194 49.25 -31.18 0.75
C LEU A 194 50.36 -31.53 -0.21
N LEU A 195 50.69 -30.60 -1.08
CA LEU A 195 51.85 -30.72 -1.98
C LEU A 195 53.10 -30.32 -1.23
N GLU A 196 53.82 -31.32 -0.71
CA GLU A 196 55.17 -31.08 -0.16
C GLU A 196 56.21 -31.19 -1.29
N LEU A 197 56.68 -30.05 -1.73
CA LEU A 197 57.71 -29.99 -2.79
C LEU A 197 59.08 -29.87 -2.11
N THR A 198 59.85 -30.94 -2.08
CA THR A 198 61.24 -30.91 -1.62
C THR A 198 62.15 -30.87 -2.82
N ARG A 199 62.88 -29.75 -2.99
CA ARG A 199 63.89 -29.56 -4.04
C ARG A 199 65.27 -29.65 -3.41
N LYS A 200 66.14 -30.52 -3.92
CA LYS A 200 67.57 -30.53 -3.58
C LYS A 200 68.32 -29.90 -4.74
N LEU A 201 69.00 -28.80 -4.46
CA LEU A 201 69.87 -28.07 -5.39
C LEU A 201 71.33 -28.32 -5.10
N ARG A 202 72.11 -28.56 -6.13
CA ARG A 202 73.57 -28.61 -6.03
C ARG A 202 74.12 -27.55 -7.01
N GLY A 203 74.35 -26.34 -6.48
CA GLY A 203 74.58 -25.17 -7.30
C GLY A 203 73.28 -24.71 -7.93
N ASP A 204 73.28 -24.37 -9.23
CA ASP A 204 72.09 -23.97 -9.98
C ASP A 204 71.38 -25.16 -10.65
N GLU A 205 71.86 -26.41 -10.45
CA GLU A 205 71.19 -27.61 -10.98
C GLU A 205 70.31 -28.31 -9.95
N GLU A 206 69.08 -28.58 -10.34
CA GLU A 206 68.11 -29.35 -9.56
C GLU A 206 68.43 -30.85 -9.67
N THR A 207 68.96 -31.43 -8.58
CA THR A 207 69.42 -32.85 -8.59
C THR A 207 68.39 -33.83 -8.13
N GLU A 208 67.36 -33.39 -7.38
CA GLU A 208 66.29 -34.30 -6.92
C GLU A 208 65.01 -33.46 -6.65
N ARG A 209 63.89 -33.90 -7.22
CA ARG A 209 62.55 -33.38 -6.97
C ARG A 209 61.66 -34.45 -6.41
N VAL A 210 61.29 -34.31 -5.13
CA VAL A 210 60.38 -35.21 -4.46
C VAL A 210 59.07 -34.50 -4.23
N GLU A 211 58.01 -35.00 -4.87
CA GLU A 211 56.66 -34.55 -4.64
C GLU A 211 55.94 -35.60 -3.81
N ARG A 212 55.49 -35.24 -2.59
CA ARG A 212 54.66 -36.05 -1.71
C ARG A 212 53.27 -35.53 -1.70
N PHE A 213 52.33 -36.39 -2.13
CA PHE A 213 50.91 -36.14 -1.96
C PHE A 213 50.45 -36.86 -0.68
N SER A 214 49.96 -36.12 0.28
CA SER A 214 49.30 -36.65 1.45
C SER A 214 47.81 -36.35 1.34
N VAL A 215 47.00 -37.39 1.37
CA VAL A 215 45.54 -37.30 1.39
C VAL A 215 45.09 -37.43 2.83
N GLU A 216 44.65 -36.32 3.43
CA GLU A 216 44.08 -36.36 4.76
C GLU A 216 42.54 -36.43 4.67
N ARG A 217 41.95 -37.53 5.13
CA ARG A 217 40.49 -37.68 5.19
C ARG A 217 40.01 -37.04 6.48
N ILE A 218 39.36 -35.86 6.35
CA ILE A 218 38.72 -35.20 7.49
C ILE A 218 37.31 -35.78 7.63
N PRO A 219 36.98 -36.47 8.74
CA PRO A 219 35.63 -37.00 8.97
C PRO A 219 34.64 -35.86 9.06
N PHE A 220 33.43 -36.03 8.45
CA PHE A 220 32.37 -35.04 8.55
C PHE A 220 31.89 -34.91 9.99
N ARG A 221 32.09 -33.76 10.59
CA ARG A 221 31.70 -33.46 11.96
C ARG A 221 30.42 -32.69 12.00
N ILE A 222 29.45 -33.15 12.80
CA ILE A 222 28.20 -32.44 13.09
C ILE A 222 28.23 -32.03 14.56
N ASP A 223 28.08 -30.74 14.83
CA ASP A 223 28.02 -30.22 16.18
C ASP A 223 26.65 -30.41 16.80
N ARG A 224 25.60 -30.11 16.05
CA ARG A 224 24.20 -30.28 16.47
C ARG A 224 23.24 -30.27 15.28
N LEU A 225 22.03 -30.75 15.53
CA LEU A 225 20.87 -30.66 14.65
C LEU A 225 19.92 -29.61 15.23
N GLU A 226 19.51 -28.67 14.45
CA GLU A 226 18.51 -27.68 14.82
C GLU A 226 17.25 -27.90 13.97
N PHE A 227 16.18 -28.37 14.58
CA PHE A 227 14.88 -28.44 13.94
C PHE A 227 14.24 -27.06 13.97
N TRP A 228 13.48 -26.77 12.96
CA TRP A 228 12.74 -25.54 12.93
C TRP A 228 11.36 -25.74 12.33
N ARG A 229 10.46 -24.83 12.71
CA ARG A 229 9.17 -24.65 12.10
C ARG A 229 9.09 -23.23 11.58
N GLU A 230 8.91 -23.09 10.28
CA GLU A 230 8.63 -21.84 9.64
C GLU A 230 7.15 -21.80 9.28
N THR A 231 6.46 -20.82 9.83
CA THR A 231 5.04 -20.57 9.56
C THR A 231 4.91 -19.24 8.89
N GLU A 232 4.13 -19.23 7.84
CA GLU A 232 3.72 -18.02 7.17
C GLU A 232 2.55 -17.41 7.96
N TYR A 233 2.62 -16.13 8.24
CA TYR A 233 1.51 -15.38 8.80
C TYR A 233 1.35 -14.05 8.06
N GLU A 234 0.11 -13.67 7.85
CA GLU A 234 -0.21 -12.37 7.31
C GLU A 234 0.03 -11.33 8.40
N ARG A 235 0.95 -10.41 8.13
CA ARG A 235 1.11 -9.22 8.97
C ARG A 235 -0.08 -8.29 8.70
N PRO A 236 -0.53 -7.51 9.71
CA PRO A 236 -1.51 -6.45 9.44
C PRO A 236 -1.07 -5.61 8.26
N ASP A 237 -2.01 -5.31 7.40
CA ASP A 237 -1.78 -4.51 6.20
C ASP A 237 -0.96 -3.26 6.51
N GLU A 238 0.17 -3.09 5.83
CA GLU A 238 0.95 -1.85 5.91
C GLU A 238 0.55 -0.91 4.78
N ASP A 239 0.42 0.38 5.09
CA ASP A 239 0.17 1.40 4.09
C ASP A 239 1.32 1.40 3.07
N VAL A 240 0.97 1.42 1.79
CA VAL A 240 1.96 1.54 0.71
C VAL A 240 2.55 2.94 0.76
N VAL A 241 3.88 3.00 0.82
CA VAL A 241 4.63 4.26 0.80
C VAL A 241 5.28 4.42 -0.56
N ARG A 242 5.09 5.58 -1.17
CA ARG A 242 5.71 5.99 -2.43
C ARG A 242 6.70 7.12 -2.19
N THR A 243 7.80 7.10 -2.93
CA THR A 243 8.77 8.19 -2.93
C THR A 243 8.42 9.21 -4.00
N TYR A 244 8.42 10.48 -3.62
CA TYR A 244 8.14 11.62 -4.48
C TYR A 244 9.39 12.51 -4.56
N ALA A 245 9.67 13.02 -5.75
CA ALA A 245 10.67 14.06 -5.91
C ALA A 245 10.00 15.42 -5.67
N PRO A 246 10.68 16.39 -5.03
CA PRO A 246 10.16 17.74 -4.95
C PRO A 246 10.14 18.40 -6.34
N ASP A 247 9.13 19.23 -6.59
CA ASP A 247 9.07 20.06 -7.80
C ASP A 247 10.28 21.01 -7.83
N LYS A 248 10.61 21.55 -6.67
CA LYS A 248 11.77 22.43 -6.46
C LYS A 248 12.17 22.44 -4.99
N PHE A 249 13.46 22.59 -4.73
CA PHE A 249 13.93 22.96 -3.39
C PHE A 249 15.04 24.00 -3.46
N ALA A 250 15.13 24.83 -2.44
CA ALA A 250 16.16 25.85 -2.29
C ALA A 250 16.75 25.81 -0.89
N VAL A 251 18.08 25.85 -0.81
CA VAL A 251 18.83 25.83 0.45
C VAL A 251 19.34 27.22 0.77
N GLU A 252 19.03 27.73 1.94
CA GLU A 252 19.49 29.02 2.47
C GLU A 252 20.17 28.81 3.82
N ASN A 253 21.37 29.36 3.96
CA ASN A 253 22.10 29.35 5.22
C ASN A 253 21.87 30.68 5.96
N ASP A 254 21.40 30.62 7.20
CA ASP A 254 21.20 31.75 8.09
C ASP A 254 22.30 31.75 9.19
N PRO A 255 23.39 32.52 9.01
CA PRO A 255 24.48 32.56 9.99
C PRO A 255 24.08 33.24 11.30
N GLU A 256 23.10 34.15 11.28
CA GLU A 256 22.67 34.86 12.46
C GLU A 256 21.89 33.94 13.42
N GLN A 257 21.07 33.05 12.86
CA GLN A 257 20.33 32.05 13.61
C GLN A 257 21.05 30.72 13.70
N GLN A 258 22.20 30.56 13.07
CA GLN A 258 23.00 29.33 13.03
C GLN A 258 22.18 28.15 12.50
N GLN A 259 21.41 28.36 11.45
CA GLN A 259 20.49 27.41 10.84
C GLN A 259 20.71 27.30 9.34
N THR A 260 20.38 26.14 8.78
CA THR A 260 20.14 25.93 7.35
C THR A 260 18.65 25.73 7.14
N ARG A 261 18.07 26.53 6.26
CA ARG A 261 16.65 26.43 5.87
C ARG A 261 16.55 25.87 4.48
N ILE A 262 15.68 24.91 4.29
CA ILE A 262 15.40 24.33 2.98
C ILE A 262 13.92 24.55 2.71
N LEU A 263 13.62 25.37 1.71
CA LEU A 263 12.26 25.56 1.21
C LEU A 263 11.99 24.52 0.14
N VAL A 264 10.89 23.76 0.27
CA VAL A 264 10.54 22.62 -0.59
C VAL A 264 9.16 22.85 -1.17
N GLU A 265 9.04 22.81 -2.49
CA GLU A 265 7.79 22.86 -3.23
C GLU A 265 7.38 21.44 -3.64
N MET A 266 6.14 21.05 -3.34
CA MET A 266 5.60 19.71 -3.57
C MET A 266 4.23 19.80 -4.26
N GLY A 267 3.83 18.72 -4.97
CA GLY A 267 2.54 18.59 -5.63
C GLY A 267 1.38 18.24 -4.70
N ARG A 268 1.45 18.58 -3.39
CA ARG A 268 0.40 18.32 -2.40
C ARG A 268 0.10 16.83 -2.18
N GLU A 269 1.06 15.97 -2.43
CA GLU A 269 0.98 14.54 -2.12
C GLU A 269 0.80 14.33 -0.60
N PRO A 270 0.20 13.21 -0.17
CA PRO A 270 0.00 12.91 1.25
C PRO A 270 1.30 12.44 1.92
N LEU A 271 2.20 13.39 2.18
CA LEU A 271 3.54 13.14 2.69
C LEU A 271 3.56 12.77 4.17
N THR A 272 4.53 11.92 4.54
CA THR A 272 4.76 11.44 5.91
C THR A 272 6.21 11.55 6.36
N ALA A 273 7.13 11.77 5.43
CA ALA A 273 8.55 12.00 5.75
C ALA A 273 9.27 12.74 4.63
N PHE A 274 10.33 13.45 5.01
CA PHE A 274 11.39 13.90 4.08
C PHE A 274 12.67 13.11 4.32
N ILE A 275 13.40 12.86 3.24
CA ILE A 275 14.74 12.28 3.24
C ILE A 275 15.67 13.36 2.69
N VAL A 276 16.69 13.71 3.45
CA VAL A 276 17.66 14.76 3.09
C VAL A 276 18.99 14.11 2.82
N ASP A 277 19.47 14.23 1.59
CA ASP A 277 20.76 13.71 1.17
C ASP A 277 21.85 14.76 1.42
N VAL A 278 22.88 14.38 2.17
CA VAL A 278 23.95 15.26 2.62
C VAL A 278 25.30 14.66 2.22
N ALA A 279 26.20 15.48 1.67
CA ALA A 279 27.55 15.02 1.30
C ALA A 279 28.46 14.77 2.53
N ASP A 280 28.23 15.51 3.62
CA ASP A 280 29.02 15.43 4.83
C ASP A 280 28.97 14.07 5.50
N ARG A 281 30.04 13.74 6.23
CA ARG A 281 30.16 12.54 7.07
C ARG A 281 30.44 12.95 8.52
N ASN A 282 30.09 12.05 9.43
CA ASN A 282 30.34 12.21 10.87
C ASN A 282 29.68 13.46 11.46
N PHE A 283 28.39 13.61 11.18
CA PHE A 283 27.57 14.69 11.72
C PHE A 283 26.34 14.16 12.46
N SER A 284 25.78 15.01 13.33
CA SER A 284 24.49 14.81 13.99
C SER A 284 23.87 16.18 14.22
N ARG A 285 22.69 16.46 13.63
CA ARG A 285 22.00 17.76 13.66
C ARG A 285 20.52 17.57 13.98
N GLN A 286 19.97 18.41 14.80
CA GLN A 286 18.53 18.53 14.95
C GLN A 286 17.94 19.16 13.70
N ALA A 287 16.83 18.60 13.24
CA ALA A 287 16.09 19.13 12.11
C ALA A 287 14.58 19.08 12.40
N SER A 288 13.85 20.08 11.90
CA SER A 288 12.41 20.15 11.96
C SER A 288 11.80 20.35 10.59
N VAL A 289 10.58 19.86 10.41
CA VAL A 289 9.73 20.13 9.25
C VAL A 289 8.62 21.06 9.66
N GLU A 290 8.42 22.12 8.92
CA GLU A 290 7.45 23.16 9.19
C GLU A 290 6.55 23.39 7.99
N VAL A 291 5.31 23.76 8.25
CA VAL A 291 4.31 24.15 7.25
C VAL A 291 3.86 25.57 7.49
N GLU A 292 3.45 26.22 6.41
CA GLU A 292 2.92 27.57 6.46
C GLU A 292 1.51 27.57 7.04
N GLU A 293 1.26 28.40 8.04
CA GLU A 293 -0.05 28.61 8.63
C GLU A 293 -0.42 30.09 8.50
N SER A 294 -1.48 30.38 7.73
CA SER A 294 -1.95 31.74 7.49
C SER A 294 -3.26 32.00 8.24
N ASN A 295 -3.26 32.99 9.11
CA ASN A 295 -4.47 33.45 9.80
C ASN A 295 -5.09 34.67 9.10
N GLY A 296 -4.86 34.83 7.79
CA GLY A 296 -5.38 35.91 6.97
C GLY A 296 -4.69 37.27 7.15
N VAL A 297 -3.96 37.49 8.25
CA VAL A 297 -3.24 38.75 8.58
C VAL A 297 -1.73 38.52 8.72
N ARG A 298 -1.33 37.35 9.18
CA ARG A 298 0.07 36.96 9.36
C ARG A 298 0.30 35.51 8.91
N THR A 299 1.37 35.33 8.21
CA THR A 299 1.91 34.01 7.88
C THR A 299 2.91 33.63 8.98
N SER A 300 2.75 32.44 9.54
CA SER A 300 3.66 31.84 10.51
C SER A 300 4.01 30.42 10.11
N TRP A 301 5.13 29.92 10.60
CA TRP A 301 5.55 28.56 10.37
C TRP A 301 5.26 27.71 11.60
N ARG A 302 4.61 26.57 11.39
CA ARG A 302 4.28 25.62 12.46
C ARG A 302 5.05 24.31 12.23
N THR A 303 5.80 23.87 13.24
CA THR A 303 6.51 22.60 13.23
C THR A 303 5.51 21.44 13.26
N ILE A 304 5.69 20.49 12.35
CA ILE A 304 4.88 19.28 12.23
C ILE A 304 5.69 17.99 12.49
N GLY A 305 7.03 18.06 12.47
CA GLY A 305 7.90 16.92 12.75
C GLY A 305 9.30 17.35 13.12
N GLU A 306 9.97 16.53 13.91
CA GLU A 306 11.35 16.74 14.35
C GLU A 306 12.12 15.43 14.32
N ALA A 307 13.40 15.50 13.98
CA ALA A 307 14.30 14.35 14.01
C ALA A 307 15.75 14.79 14.14
N THR A 308 16.61 13.86 14.48
CA THR A 308 18.06 14.05 14.40
C THR A 308 18.56 13.48 13.08
N LEU A 309 18.99 14.34 12.16
CA LEU A 309 19.73 13.94 10.96
C LEU A 309 21.16 13.56 11.36
N SER A 310 21.59 12.37 10.99
CA SER A 310 22.94 11.92 11.33
C SER A 310 23.51 10.97 10.29
N ARG A 311 24.82 11.05 10.10
CA ARG A 311 25.60 10.10 9.34
C ARG A 311 26.93 9.88 10.06
N ILE A 312 27.16 8.65 10.50
CA ILE A 312 28.38 8.21 11.17
C ILE A 312 29.04 7.19 10.27
N ASP A 313 30.23 7.48 9.85
CA ASP A 313 31.05 6.64 8.96
C ASP A 313 32.48 6.56 9.52
N PHE A 314 32.71 5.57 10.38
CA PHE A 314 33.98 5.38 11.05
C PHE A 314 34.33 3.90 11.14
N GLN A 315 35.40 3.49 10.52
CA GLN A 315 35.89 2.10 10.47
C GLN A 315 34.78 1.12 10.00
N SER A 316 34.31 0.26 10.91
CA SER A 316 33.22 -0.70 10.66
C SER A 316 31.83 -0.19 11.08
N LEU A 317 31.73 1.03 11.62
CA LEU A 317 30.50 1.63 12.05
C LEU A 317 29.93 2.54 10.95
N HIS A 318 28.91 2.07 10.25
CA HIS A 318 28.16 2.84 9.25
C HIS A 318 26.72 2.98 9.75
N ARG A 319 26.30 4.20 10.04
CA ARG A 319 24.94 4.50 10.49
C ARG A 319 24.47 5.80 9.86
N GLU A 320 23.31 5.75 9.22
CA GLU A 320 22.72 6.90 8.57
C GLU A 320 21.26 7.04 8.98
N GLN A 321 20.86 8.27 9.31
CA GLN A 321 19.47 8.63 9.64
C GLN A 321 19.13 9.93 8.89
N PRO A 322 18.79 9.85 7.59
CA PRO A 322 18.52 11.04 6.77
C PRO A 322 17.04 11.45 6.81
N ARG A 323 16.19 10.76 7.58
CA ARG A 323 14.73 10.85 7.50
C ARG A 323 14.13 11.64 8.65
N ILE A 324 13.24 12.59 8.29
CA ILE A 324 12.41 13.35 9.22
C ILE A 324 10.96 12.95 9.02
N ARG A 325 10.35 12.27 9.99
CA ARG A 325 8.96 11.83 9.94
C ARG A 325 8.03 12.87 10.56
N PHE A 326 6.80 12.96 10.02
CA PHE A 326 5.74 13.82 10.52
C PHE A 326 4.37 13.18 10.26
N PRO A 327 3.29 13.62 10.95
CA PRO A 327 1.93 13.24 10.63
C PRO A 327 1.60 13.57 9.18
N GLN A 328 0.83 12.73 8.51
CA GLN A 328 0.44 12.96 7.11
C GLN A 328 0.02 14.42 6.88
N SER A 329 0.60 15.03 5.87
CA SER A 329 0.35 16.43 5.49
C SER A 329 0.31 16.56 3.96
N ARG A 330 -0.58 17.44 3.47
CA ARG A 330 -0.78 17.73 2.04
C ARG A 330 -0.65 19.23 1.81
N GLN A 331 0.57 19.74 1.84
CA GLN A 331 0.87 21.16 1.62
C GLN A 331 1.67 21.33 0.33
N ALA A 332 1.53 22.48 -0.32
CA ALA A 332 2.33 22.82 -1.49
C ALA A 332 3.74 23.25 -1.12
N THR A 333 3.94 23.77 0.09
CA THR A 333 5.22 24.29 0.55
C THR A 333 5.55 23.81 1.94
N TYR A 334 6.76 23.33 2.11
CA TYR A 334 7.34 22.93 3.39
C TYR A 334 8.65 23.67 3.61
N ARG A 335 9.00 23.87 4.87
CA ARG A 335 10.30 24.39 5.28
C ARG A 335 10.97 23.37 6.20
N ILE A 336 12.20 22.95 5.85
CA ILE A 336 13.02 22.14 6.73
C ILE A 336 14.07 23.06 7.34
N VAL A 337 14.19 23.02 8.65
CA VAL A 337 15.16 23.81 9.42
C VAL A 337 16.15 22.84 10.06
N ILE A 338 17.45 23.02 9.78
CA ILE A 338 18.53 22.22 10.35
C ILE A 338 19.33 23.14 11.29
N GLU A 339 19.45 22.74 12.55
CA GLU A 339 20.20 23.46 13.58
C GLU A 339 21.71 23.21 13.43
N ASN A 340 22.44 24.19 12.95
CA ASN A 340 23.89 24.07 12.76
C ASN A 340 24.69 24.34 14.04
N ARG A 341 24.16 25.22 14.91
CA ARG A 341 24.88 25.71 16.09
C ARG A 341 26.26 26.28 15.69
N ASP A 342 27.31 25.90 16.39
CA ASP A 342 28.71 26.33 16.11
C ASP A 342 29.41 25.51 15.02
N SER A 343 28.68 24.63 14.33
CA SER A 343 29.24 23.79 13.26
C SER A 343 28.95 24.39 11.89
N PRO A 344 29.79 24.13 10.89
CA PRO A 344 29.51 24.57 9.52
C PRO A 344 28.17 24.04 9.00
N PRO A 345 27.49 24.77 8.12
CA PRO A 345 26.31 24.27 7.42
C PRO A 345 26.60 22.97 6.69
N LEU A 346 25.63 22.07 6.64
CA LEU A 346 25.72 20.81 5.89
C LEU A 346 25.53 21.08 4.39
N GLU A 347 26.28 20.35 3.57
CA GLU A 347 26.16 20.35 2.11
C GLU A 347 24.99 19.44 1.69
N VAL A 348 23.80 20.01 1.49
CA VAL A 348 22.63 19.29 1.02
C VAL A 348 22.75 19.06 -0.49
N THR A 349 22.81 17.80 -0.90
CA THR A 349 23.00 17.38 -2.30
C THR A 349 21.73 16.93 -2.98
N GLY A 350 20.72 16.54 -2.22
CA GLY A 350 19.46 16.04 -2.75
C GLY A 350 18.38 15.97 -1.69
N MET A 351 17.17 15.73 -2.17
CA MET A 351 16.01 15.54 -1.31
C MET A 351 14.95 14.68 -2.00
N SER A 352 14.26 13.87 -1.20
CA SER A 352 13.06 13.18 -1.61
C SER A 352 12.04 13.19 -0.46
N ALA A 353 10.78 12.92 -0.79
CA ALA A 353 9.71 12.81 0.18
C ALA A 353 9.08 11.42 0.10
N GLU A 354 8.57 10.94 1.22
CA GLU A 354 7.77 9.72 1.29
C GLU A 354 6.34 10.07 1.69
N GLY A 355 5.38 9.45 1.03
CA GLY A 355 3.97 9.63 1.31
C GLY A 355 3.18 8.35 1.12
N VAL A 356 1.99 8.31 1.71
CA VAL A 356 1.05 7.22 1.51
C VAL A 356 0.35 7.39 0.16
N VAL A 357 -0.27 6.32 -0.33
CA VAL A 357 -1.04 6.33 -1.56
C VAL A 357 -2.50 6.09 -1.22
N ASP A 358 -3.37 6.98 -1.69
CA ASP A 358 -4.81 6.80 -1.60
C ASP A 358 -5.36 6.16 -2.87
N GLU A 359 -6.41 5.35 -2.74
CA GLU A 359 -7.15 4.77 -3.86
C GLU A 359 -8.65 5.02 -3.72
N LEU A 360 -9.29 5.19 -4.86
CA LEU A 360 -10.72 5.31 -5.00
C LEU A 360 -11.27 3.94 -5.40
N VAL A 361 -12.12 3.33 -4.56
CA VAL A 361 -12.72 2.01 -4.80
C VAL A 361 -14.21 2.18 -5.11
N PHE A 362 -14.68 1.57 -6.19
CA PHE A 362 -16.07 1.64 -6.62
C PHE A 362 -16.56 0.31 -7.21
N LEU A 363 -17.87 0.13 -7.23
CA LEU A 363 -18.51 -1.02 -7.86
C LEU A 363 -18.86 -0.63 -9.31
N ALA A 364 -18.25 -1.33 -10.26
CA ALA A 364 -18.48 -1.13 -11.68
C ALA A 364 -19.55 -2.09 -12.19
N THR A 365 -20.39 -1.62 -13.12
CA THR A 365 -21.41 -2.41 -13.80
C THR A 365 -21.03 -2.65 -15.25
N PRO A 366 -21.46 -3.76 -15.86
CA PRO A 366 -21.21 -4.04 -17.27
C PRO A 366 -21.64 -2.90 -18.21
N ASP A 367 -20.95 -2.79 -19.34
CA ASP A 367 -21.22 -1.84 -20.43
C ASP A 367 -21.18 -0.34 -20.03
N GLN A 368 -20.62 0.00 -18.85
CA GLN A 368 -20.46 1.37 -18.41
C GLN A 368 -19.02 1.85 -18.59
N GLN A 369 -18.86 3.11 -18.97
CA GLN A 369 -17.60 3.83 -18.93
C GLN A 369 -17.63 4.84 -17.79
N TYR A 370 -16.46 5.10 -17.23
CA TYR A 370 -16.35 5.97 -16.06
C TYR A 370 -15.40 7.12 -16.33
N THR A 371 -15.71 8.27 -15.74
CA THR A 371 -14.88 9.49 -15.83
C THR A 371 -14.70 10.06 -14.43
N LEU A 372 -13.45 10.30 -14.03
CA LEU A 372 -13.10 10.98 -12.80
C LEU A 372 -12.98 12.50 -13.07
N LEU A 373 -13.74 13.30 -12.32
CA LEU A 373 -13.66 14.76 -12.30
C LEU A 373 -12.99 15.22 -11.02
N TYR A 374 -12.17 16.28 -11.09
CA TYR A 374 -11.47 16.80 -9.93
C TYR A 374 -10.97 18.24 -10.13
N GLY A 375 -10.41 18.84 -9.05
CA GLY A 375 -9.87 20.19 -9.08
C GLY A 375 -10.95 21.25 -8.96
N SER A 376 -11.87 21.16 -8.00
CA SER A 376 -12.87 22.17 -7.71
C SER A 376 -12.64 22.80 -6.34
N GLU A 377 -12.54 24.13 -6.30
CA GLU A 377 -12.40 24.88 -5.05
C GLU A 377 -13.69 24.91 -4.22
N THR A 378 -14.84 24.77 -4.90
CA THR A 378 -16.16 24.94 -4.31
C THR A 378 -16.90 23.62 -4.04
N ALA A 379 -16.36 22.50 -4.51
CA ALA A 379 -17.00 21.20 -4.30
C ALA A 379 -17.00 20.81 -2.82
N GLU A 380 -18.18 20.49 -2.31
CA GLU A 380 -18.36 19.95 -0.97
C GLU A 380 -18.19 18.43 -0.96
N LEU A 381 -17.96 17.85 0.23
CA LEU A 381 -17.87 16.41 0.40
C LEU A 381 -19.16 15.72 -0.09
N ALA A 382 -19.01 14.79 -1.03
CA ALA A 382 -20.11 13.94 -1.46
C ALA A 382 -20.37 12.84 -0.44
N LEU A 383 -21.62 12.72 0.01
CA LEU A 383 -22.05 11.69 0.95
C LEU A 383 -22.68 10.54 0.17
N TYR A 384 -21.86 9.55 -0.19
CA TYR A 384 -22.31 8.36 -0.90
C TYR A 384 -22.67 7.22 0.07
N ASP A 385 -23.62 6.38 -0.32
CA ASP A 385 -23.79 5.07 0.33
C ASP A 385 -22.66 4.14 -0.10
N THR A 386 -21.70 3.96 0.79
CA THR A 386 -20.53 3.11 0.58
C THR A 386 -20.64 1.76 1.30
N ALA A 387 -21.80 1.45 1.90
CA ALA A 387 -21.99 0.22 2.65
C ALA A 387 -21.77 -1.05 1.79
N PRO A 388 -22.27 -1.14 0.53
CA PRO A 388 -22.01 -2.31 -0.32
C PRO A 388 -20.53 -2.53 -0.60
N ILE A 389 -19.78 -1.45 -0.88
CA ILE A 389 -18.34 -1.54 -1.14
C ILE A 389 -17.60 -2.04 0.10
N LYS A 390 -17.93 -1.50 1.27
CA LYS A 390 -17.32 -1.92 2.55
C LYS A 390 -17.60 -3.37 2.88
N GLU A 391 -18.82 -3.85 2.61
CA GLU A 391 -19.21 -5.24 2.84
C GLU A 391 -18.42 -6.19 1.96
N LEU A 392 -18.27 -5.90 0.66
CA LEU A 392 -17.47 -6.68 -0.27
C LEU A 392 -16.00 -6.76 0.20
N LEU A 393 -15.40 -5.62 0.54
CA LEU A 393 -14.02 -5.58 1.04
C LEU A 393 -13.84 -6.38 2.34
N THR A 394 -14.80 -6.30 3.26
CA THR A 394 -14.77 -7.04 4.53
C THR A 394 -14.95 -8.54 4.31
N SER A 395 -15.71 -8.94 3.28
CA SER A 395 -15.88 -10.33 2.86
C SER A 395 -14.65 -10.92 2.14
N GLY A 396 -13.59 -10.13 1.96
CA GLY A 396 -12.32 -10.57 1.39
C GLY A 396 -12.22 -10.40 -0.14
N PHE A 397 -13.18 -9.73 -0.77
CA PHE A 397 -13.03 -9.37 -2.19
C PHE A 397 -11.96 -8.30 -2.35
N GLU A 398 -11.01 -8.54 -3.24
CA GLU A 398 -9.96 -7.57 -3.58
C GLU A 398 -10.32 -6.85 -4.88
N PRO A 399 -10.23 -5.50 -4.90
CA PRO A 399 -10.56 -4.76 -6.11
C PRO A 399 -9.50 -4.94 -7.19
N THR A 400 -9.93 -5.05 -8.43
CA THR A 400 -9.05 -5.02 -9.60
C THR A 400 -8.53 -3.60 -9.80
N ARG A 401 -7.20 -3.43 -9.82
CA ARG A 401 -6.57 -2.13 -10.05
C ARG A 401 -6.64 -1.76 -11.52
N ILE A 402 -7.11 -0.54 -11.78
CA ILE A 402 -7.27 0.02 -13.12
C ILE A 402 -6.61 1.40 -13.17
N GLU A 403 -6.24 1.83 -14.36
CA GLU A 403 -5.53 3.09 -14.59
C GLU A 403 -6.46 4.18 -15.11
N LEU A 404 -6.01 5.41 -14.99
CA LEU A 404 -6.64 6.59 -15.59
C LEU A 404 -5.92 6.94 -16.90
N ASN A 405 -6.69 7.41 -17.87
CA ASN A 405 -6.13 8.05 -19.05
C ASN A 405 -5.46 9.39 -18.69
N ASN A 406 -4.81 10.02 -19.67
CA ASN A 406 -4.18 11.33 -19.48
C ASN A 406 -5.20 12.39 -19.03
N GLN A 407 -4.73 13.30 -18.19
CA GLN A 407 -5.50 14.44 -17.71
C GLN A 407 -5.96 15.32 -18.89
N GLN A 408 -7.23 15.69 -18.86
CA GLN A 408 -7.83 16.62 -19.83
C GLN A 408 -8.40 17.83 -19.09
N PRO A 409 -8.01 19.05 -19.46
CA PRO A 409 -8.64 20.24 -18.90
C PRO A 409 -10.09 20.32 -19.36
N LEU A 410 -10.99 20.60 -18.43
CA LEU A 410 -12.39 20.91 -18.76
C LEU A 410 -12.47 22.39 -19.16
N ALA A 411 -12.99 22.65 -20.33
CA ALA A 411 -13.27 24.04 -20.75
C ALA A 411 -14.32 24.66 -19.81
N ASP A 412 -14.14 25.92 -19.42
CA ASP A 412 -15.12 26.65 -18.61
C ASP A 412 -16.52 26.49 -19.20
N GLY A 413 -17.39 25.78 -18.51
CA GLY A 413 -18.80 25.64 -18.88
C GLY A 413 -19.29 24.23 -19.25
N VAL A 414 -18.44 23.23 -19.34
CA VAL A 414 -18.92 21.82 -19.45
C VAL A 414 -19.37 21.36 -18.07
N ARG A 415 -20.63 21.59 -17.79
CA ARG A 415 -21.31 21.09 -16.59
C ARG A 415 -21.90 19.74 -16.93
N PRO A 416 -21.52 18.65 -16.29
CA PRO A 416 -22.32 17.45 -16.31
C PRO A 416 -23.56 17.73 -15.46
N SER A 417 -24.62 18.21 -16.11
CA SER A 417 -25.91 18.28 -15.47
C SER A 417 -26.63 16.95 -15.75
N PRO A 418 -26.70 16.02 -14.78
CA PRO A 418 -27.59 14.91 -14.94
C PRO A 418 -29.00 15.47 -15.02
N PHE A 419 -29.71 15.23 -16.14
CA PHE A 419 -31.13 15.51 -16.27
C PHE A 419 -31.85 14.62 -15.22
N ARG A 420 -32.16 15.20 -14.06
CA ARG A 420 -32.94 14.51 -13.04
C ARG A 420 -34.40 14.87 -13.21
N TRP A 421 -35.23 13.87 -13.41
CA TRP A 421 -36.69 14.05 -13.35
C TRP A 421 -37.15 14.69 -12.03
N SER A 422 -36.41 14.48 -10.94
CA SER A 422 -36.61 15.15 -9.64
C SER A 422 -36.48 16.68 -9.74
N ASP A 423 -35.54 17.17 -10.53
CA ASP A 423 -35.30 18.62 -10.68
C ASP A 423 -36.39 19.29 -11.52
N VAL A 424 -36.94 18.54 -12.47
CA VAL A 424 -38.13 18.97 -13.24
C VAL A 424 -39.37 19.01 -12.36
N ILE A 425 -39.60 17.99 -11.54
CA ILE A 425 -40.76 17.87 -10.64
C ILE A 425 -40.67 18.86 -9.48
N ASN A 426 -39.47 19.13 -8.94
CA ASN A 426 -39.23 20.06 -7.84
C ASN A 426 -39.10 21.53 -8.33
N ASN A 427 -39.07 21.77 -9.63
CA ASN A 427 -39.04 23.13 -10.16
C ASN A 427 -40.39 23.83 -9.85
N PRO A 428 -40.40 24.92 -9.05
CA PRO A 428 -41.62 25.60 -8.66
C PRO A 428 -42.42 26.12 -9.84
N VAL A 429 -41.79 26.44 -10.97
CA VAL A 429 -42.45 26.85 -12.19
C VAL A 429 -43.22 25.70 -12.84
N VAL A 430 -42.57 24.52 -12.94
CA VAL A 430 -43.22 23.31 -13.49
C VAL A 430 -44.37 22.86 -12.59
N LEU A 431 -44.18 22.88 -11.29
CA LEU A 431 -45.21 22.53 -10.30
C LEU A 431 -46.40 23.50 -10.41
N THR A 432 -46.16 24.81 -10.59
CA THR A 432 -47.20 25.82 -10.77
C THR A 432 -47.98 25.61 -12.08
N ILE A 433 -47.27 25.25 -13.16
CA ILE A 433 -47.91 24.93 -14.44
C ILE A 433 -48.78 23.68 -14.32
N VAL A 434 -48.29 22.62 -13.69
CA VAL A 434 -49.04 21.38 -13.50
C VAL A 434 -50.26 21.58 -12.62
N ILE A 435 -50.13 22.33 -11.51
CA ILE A 435 -51.26 22.70 -10.65
C ILE A 435 -52.26 23.57 -11.44
N GLY A 436 -51.81 24.52 -12.25
CA GLY A 436 -52.63 25.35 -13.11
C GLY A 436 -53.45 24.52 -14.11
N ILE A 437 -52.81 23.58 -14.80
CA ILE A 437 -53.50 22.65 -15.73
C ILE A 437 -54.53 21.78 -15.00
N LEU A 438 -54.17 21.23 -13.86
CA LEU A 438 -55.11 20.42 -13.05
C LEU A 438 -56.34 21.26 -12.57
N THR A 439 -56.10 22.49 -12.16
CA THR A 439 -57.15 23.40 -11.71
C THR A 439 -58.11 23.75 -12.86
N ILE A 440 -57.58 24.02 -14.05
CA ILE A 440 -58.35 24.28 -15.26
C ILE A 440 -59.17 23.04 -15.67
N ALA A 441 -58.53 21.87 -15.66
CA ALA A 441 -59.22 20.59 -15.97
C ALA A 441 -60.37 20.29 -15.00
N LEU A 442 -60.12 20.53 -13.69
CA LEU A 442 -61.15 20.35 -12.66
C LEU A 442 -62.30 21.36 -12.81
N GLY A 443 -61.96 22.64 -13.08
CA GLY A 443 -62.93 23.68 -13.38
C GLY A 443 -63.80 23.36 -14.62
N TYR A 444 -63.16 22.86 -15.69
CA TYR A 444 -63.86 22.43 -16.88
C TYR A 444 -64.75 21.22 -16.65
N SER A 445 -64.30 20.24 -15.88
CA SER A 445 -65.09 19.06 -15.48
C SER A 445 -66.33 19.46 -14.66
N LEU A 446 -66.17 20.35 -13.68
CA LEU A 446 -67.27 20.88 -12.86
C LEU A 446 -68.27 21.69 -13.73
N TYR A 447 -67.75 22.50 -14.66
CA TYR A 447 -68.60 23.24 -15.61
C TYR A 447 -69.42 22.31 -16.51
N GLN A 448 -68.83 21.24 -17.03
CA GLN A 448 -69.53 20.22 -17.82
C GLN A 448 -70.63 19.51 -16.99
N THR A 449 -70.34 19.15 -15.73
CA THR A 449 -71.27 18.50 -14.84
C THR A 449 -72.46 19.45 -14.51
N ALA A 450 -72.20 20.72 -14.21
CA ALA A 450 -73.22 21.71 -13.94
C ALA A 450 -74.12 21.92 -15.17
N ARG A 451 -73.56 21.93 -16.39
CA ARG A 451 -74.31 22.03 -17.61
C ARG A 451 -75.18 20.83 -17.96
N GLN A 452 -74.84 19.63 -17.48
CA GLN A 452 -75.67 18.41 -17.59
C GLN A 452 -76.84 18.43 -16.62
N ILE A 453 -76.72 19.02 -15.44
CA ILE A 453 -77.77 19.14 -14.44
C ILE A 453 -78.82 20.15 -14.88
N ASP A 454 -78.45 21.25 -15.55
CA ASP A 454 -79.42 22.27 -16.10
C ASP A 454 -80.24 21.76 -17.31
N ASN A 455 -79.88 20.65 -17.92
CA ASN A 455 -80.58 20.08 -19.07
C ASN A 455 -81.48 18.87 -18.77
N GLU A 456 -81.75 18.51 -17.47
CA GLU A 456 -82.76 17.53 -17.15
C GLU A 456 -84.16 18.19 -17.26
N PRO A 457 -85.06 17.73 -18.17
CA PRO A 457 -86.38 18.25 -18.27
C PRO A 457 -87.22 17.84 -17.07
N THR A 458 -87.73 18.84 -16.34
CA THR A 458 -88.74 18.65 -15.29
C THR A 458 -89.99 18.11 -15.93
N ASP A 459 -90.21 16.81 -15.81
CA ASP A 459 -91.46 16.14 -16.19
C ASP A 459 -92.48 16.38 -15.07
N HIS A 460 -93.33 17.40 -15.27
CA HIS A 460 -94.52 17.61 -14.43
C HIS A 460 -95.68 16.95 -15.13
N SER A 461 -96.03 15.74 -14.74
CA SER A 461 -97.35 15.14 -15.01
C SER A 461 -98.28 15.42 -13.83
N PRO A 462 -99.47 16.02 -14.05
CA PRO A 462 -100.44 16.24 -12.98
C PRO A 462 -101.23 14.98 -12.68
N PRO A 463 -101.74 14.80 -11.44
CA PRO A 463 -102.50 13.65 -11.07
C PRO A 463 -103.94 13.77 -11.50
N SER A 464 -104.49 12.68 -11.99
CA SER A 464 -105.96 12.48 -12.10
C SER A 464 -106.35 11.22 -11.27
#